data_5f3162b564ce1f9004a6a639ce1aaf31
#
_entry.id   5f3162b564ce1f9004a6a639ce1aaf31
#
_cell.length_a   1.000
_cell.length_b   1.000
_cell.length_c   1.000
_cell.angle_alpha   90.00
_cell.angle_beta   90.00
_cell.angle_gamma   90.00
#
_symmetry.space_group_name_H-M   'P 1'
#
loop_
_entity.id
_entity.type
_entity.pdbx_description
1 polymer ?
#
loop_
_entity_poly.entity_id
_entity_poly.type
_entity_poly.pdbx_seq_one_letter_code
_entity_poly.pdbx_strand_id
1 'polypeptide(L)'
;MSPKIRLLLVVALMLAALGLLPSRARAQQPTAPDAAKPAPAEPPRAISDEDIQLLRKDIRAQRKQLIAMNLQLTPAESEKFWPVYDQFINELVSNNNTKYALIKRFVQTGGVLTDAEAEDSVQQWVTVDQSVATLRQKYVPLFRKVLSAKNEALFYQLDRRVQLMIDLQLMALIPMVEP
;
A
#
# COMPACT_ATOMS: atom_id res chain seq x y z
N MET A 1 -2.91 -8.19 21.08
CA MET A 1 -1.91 -8.03 20.01
C MET A 1 -2.23 -6.72 19.28
N SER A 2 -1.31 -5.76 19.30
CA SER A 2 -1.48 -4.41 18.74
C SER A 2 -1.81 -4.50 17.24
N PRO A 3 -2.69 -3.63 16.69
CA PRO A 3 -2.99 -3.59 15.26
C PRO A 3 -1.72 -3.40 14.39
N LYS A 4 -0.68 -2.77 14.95
CA LYS A 4 0.65 -2.65 14.33
C LYS A 4 1.32 -4.02 14.09
N ILE A 5 1.12 -4.99 15.01
CA ILE A 5 1.66 -6.35 14.90
C ILE A 5 0.87 -7.16 13.87
N ARG A 6 -0.45 -6.93 13.73
CA ARG A 6 -1.27 -7.59 12.71
C ARG A 6 -0.92 -7.11 11.30
N LEU A 7 -0.66 -5.82 11.12
CA LEU A 7 -0.24 -5.26 9.83
C LEU A 7 1.15 -5.78 9.41
N LEU A 8 2.10 -5.88 10.34
CA LEU A 8 3.44 -6.44 10.08
C LEU A 8 3.40 -7.96 9.81
N LEU A 9 2.51 -8.71 10.49
CA LEU A 9 2.34 -10.15 10.25
C LEU A 9 1.72 -10.46 8.88
N VAL A 10 0.80 -9.64 8.37
CA VAL A 10 0.21 -9.82 7.04
C VAL A 10 1.26 -9.56 5.96
N VAL A 11 2.15 -8.59 6.13
CA VAL A 11 3.27 -8.33 5.18
C VAL A 11 4.31 -9.46 5.24
N ALA A 12 4.59 -10.01 6.41
CA ALA A 12 5.54 -11.13 6.56
C ALA A 12 4.98 -12.46 6.03
N LEU A 13 3.66 -12.69 6.13
CA LEU A 13 3.03 -13.95 5.68
C LEU A 13 2.97 -14.08 4.15
N MET A 14 2.93 -12.96 3.42
CA MET A 14 2.93 -12.96 1.95
C MET A 14 4.31 -13.26 1.33
N LEU A 15 5.40 -13.09 2.08
CA LEU A 15 6.76 -13.40 1.63
C LEU A 15 7.15 -14.88 1.84
N ALA A 16 6.38 -15.62 2.66
CA ALA A 16 6.69 -17.03 2.98
C ALA A 16 6.03 -18.08 2.05
N ALA A 17 5.21 -17.67 1.08
CA ALA A 17 4.42 -18.59 0.25
C ALA A 17 5.16 -19.16 -0.99
N LEU A 18 6.46 -18.95 -1.12
CA LEU A 18 7.27 -19.60 -2.18
C LEU A 18 8.32 -20.53 -1.56
N GLY A 19 7.89 -21.73 -1.23
CA GLY A 19 8.83 -22.82 -1.03
C GLY A 19 8.57 -23.67 0.22
N LEU A 20 8.28 -24.95 -0.09
CA LEU A 20 8.51 -26.17 0.67
C LEU A 20 7.28 -26.93 1.19
N LEU A 21 7.13 -28.10 0.60
CA LEU A 21 6.20 -29.17 0.94
C LEU A 21 6.51 -29.83 2.29
N PRO A 22 5.52 -30.47 2.95
CA PRO A 22 5.62 -30.87 4.35
C PRO A 22 6.14 -32.28 4.54
N SER A 23 7.02 -32.48 5.50
CA SER A 23 7.27 -33.77 6.14
C SER A 23 6.36 -33.94 7.35
N ARG A 24 5.53 -34.99 7.33
CA ARG A 24 4.69 -35.42 8.45
C ARG A 24 5.58 -35.93 9.61
N ALA A 25 5.56 -35.26 10.73
CA ALA A 25 5.93 -35.83 12.03
C ALA A 25 4.77 -35.60 13.00
N ARG A 26 4.19 -36.70 13.43
CA ARG A 26 3.11 -36.79 14.43
C ARG A 26 3.77 -36.76 15.81
N ALA A 27 3.61 -35.63 16.55
CA ALA A 27 4.05 -35.53 17.93
C ALA A 27 2.88 -35.16 18.84
N GLN A 28 2.86 -35.81 20.00
CA GLN A 28 1.85 -35.83 21.04
C GLN A 28 1.51 -34.47 21.60
N GLN A 29 0.24 -34.25 21.86
CA GLN A 29 -0.36 -33.05 22.43
C GLN A 29 -0.18 -33.08 23.98
N PRO A 30 0.46 -32.08 24.59
CA PRO A 30 0.38 -31.90 26.04
C PRO A 30 -0.93 -31.18 26.38
N THR A 31 -1.58 -31.64 27.43
CA THR A 31 -2.80 -31.07 28.02
C THR A 31 -2.58 -29.61 28.44
N ALA A 32 -3.47 -28.73 27.98
CA ALA A 32 -3.46 -27.31 28.30
C ALA A 32 -3.87 -27.04 29.74
N PRO A 33 -3.22 -26.10 30.45
CA PRO A 33 -3.75 -25.49 31.63
C PRO A 33 -4.84 -24.48 31.29
N ASP A 34 -5.80 -24.40 32.16
CA ASP A 34 -6.98 -23.55 32.29
C ASP A 34 -6.97 -22.26 31.44
N ALA A 35 -7.91 -22.16 30.49
CA ALA A 35 -8.05 -21.03 29.59
C ALA A 35 -8.55 -19.80 30.35
N ALA A 36 -7.65 -18.88 30.65
CA ALA A 36 -8.02 -17.54 31.10
C ALA A 36 -8.97 -16.90 30.06
N LYS A 37 -10.15 -16.48 30.54
CA LYS A 37 -11.19 -15.79 29.78
C LYS A 37 -10.55 -14.64 28.98
N PRO A 38 -10.74 -14.56 27.65
CA PRO A 38 -10.18 -13.46 26.87
C PRO A 38 -10.70 -12.14 27.43
N ALA A 39 -9.78 -11.21 27.69
CA ALA A 39 -10.16 -9.84 28.02
C ALA A 39 -11.03 -9.25 26.88
N PRO A 40 -12.04 -8.41 27.19
CA PRO A 40 -12.85 -7.76 26.17
C PRO A 40 -11.93 -7.07 25.17
N ALA A 41 -12.14 -7.33 23.89
CA ALA A 41 -11.39 -6.63 22.84
C ALA A 41 -11.70 -5.13 22.94
N GLU A 42 -10.68 -4.31 23.17
CA GLU A 42 -10.84 -2.86 23.10
C GLU A 42 -11.46 -2.48 21.75
N PRO A 43 -12.43 -1.55 21.73
CA PRO A 43 -13.02 -1.09 20.49
C PRO A 43 -11.93 -0.59 19.54
N PRO A 44 -12.07 -0.79 18.22
CA PRO A 44 -11.08 -0.32 17.25
C PRO A 44 -10.86 1.19 17.45
N ARG A 45 -9.64 1.57 17.82
CA ARG A 45 -9.28 2.98 17.95
C ARG A 45 -9.43 3.65 16.58
N ALA A 46 -10.15 4.77 16.53
CA ALA A 46 -10.25 5.59 15.32
C ALA A 46 -8.85 5.95 14.79
N ILE A 47 -8.66 5.81 13.48
CA ILE A 47 -7.40 6.12 12.82
C ILE A 47 -7.19 7.63 12.89
N SER A 48 -6.10 8.07 13.52
CA SER A 48 -5.73 9.48 13.63
C SER A 48 -5.00 9.97 12.37
N ASP A 49 -4.95 11.29 12.18
CA ASP A 49 -4.16 11.89 11.11
C ASP A 49 -2.66 11.56 11.24
N GLU A 50 -2.17 11.44 12.46
CA GLU A 50 -0.78 11.03 12.73
C GLU A 50 -0.52 9.59 12.28
N ASP A 51 -1.46 8.67 12.56
CA ASP A 51 -1.37 7.28 12.09
C ASP A 51 -1.34 7.21 10.56
N ILE A 52 -2.12 8.04 9.86
CA ILE A 52 -2.12 8.15 8.41
C ILE A 52 -0.78 8.68 7.89
N GLN A 53 -0.23 9.71 8.48
CA GLN A 53 1.06 10.27 8.07
C GLN A 53 2.21 9.28 8.28
N LEU A 54 2.20 8.55 9.39
CA LEU A 54 3.18 7.51 9.67
C LEU A 54 3.10 6.38 8.64
N LEU A 55 1.88 5.91 8.35
CA LEU A 55 1.64 4.88 7.33
C LEU A 55 2.15 5.34 5.94
N ARG A 56 1.89 6.58 5.56
CA ARG A 56 2.36 7.15 4.28
C ARG A 56 3.88 7.21 4.19
N LYS A 57 4.55 7.52 5.30
CA LYS A 57 6.03 7.52 5.37
C LYS A 57 6.58 6.11 5.20
N ASP A 58 5.99 5.14 5.89
CA ASP A 58 6.41 3.75 5.82
C ASP A 58 6.20 3.16 4.42
N ILE A 59 5.05 3.42 3.80
CA ILE A 59 4.76 3.02 2.41
C ILE A 59 5.80 3.58 1.44
N ARG A 60 6.19 4.85 1.58
CA ARG A 60 7.20 5.46 0.71
C ARG A 60 8.57 4.81 0.87
N ALA A 61 8.98 4.57 2.11
CA ALA A 61 10.26 3.92 2.40
C ALA A 61 10.31 2.50 1.83
N GLN A 62 9.27 1.69 2.07
CA GLN A 62 9.16 0.34 1.56
C GLN A 62 9.13 0.31 0.02
N ARG A 63 8.39 1.23 -0.62
CA ARG A 63 8.33 1.35 -2.07
C ARG A 63 9.71 1.61 -2.67
N LYS A 64 10.46 2.59 -2.15
CA LYS A 64 11.81 2.90 -2.62
C LYS A 64 12.74 1.71 -2.46
N GLN A 65 12.66 1.01 -1.32
CA GLN A 65 13.45 -0.19 -1.06
C GLN A 65 13.13 -1.33 -2.04
N LEU A 66 11.84 -1.61 -2.30
CA LEU A 66 11.41 -2.64 -3.25
C LEU A 66 11.90 -2.33 -4.67
N ILE A 67 11.83 -1.08 -5.11
CA ILE A 67 12.38 -0.66 -6.41
C ILE A 67 13.89 -0.86 -6.44
N ALA A 68 14.62 -0.40 -5.41
CA ALA A 68 16.08 -0.51 -5.35
C ALA A 68 16.58 -1.96 -5.35
N MET A 69 15.86 -2.88 -4.69
CA MET A 69 16.24 -4.31 -4.63
C MET A 69 16.00 -5.04 -5.95
N ASN A 70 15.06 -4.61 -6.78
CA ASN A 70 14.63 -5.33 -7.96
C ASN A 70 15.04 -4.66 -9.28
N LEU A 71 15.39 -3.37 -9.26
CA LEU A 71 15.82 -2.62 -10.44
C LEU A 71 17.35 -2.57 -10.45
N GLN A 72 17.97 -3.40 -11.28
CA GLN A 72 19.42 -3.45 -11.42
C GLN A 72 19.91 -2.30 -12.30
N LEU A 73 20.29 -1.20 -11.68
CA LEU A 73 20.79 -0.01 -12.34
C LEU A 73 22.33 -0.06 -12.43
N THR A 74 22.87 0.37 -13.56
CA THR A 74 24.28 0.74 -13.62
C THR A 74 24.55 1.98 -12.74
N PRO A 75 25.80 2.24 -12.32
CA PRO A 75 26.11 3.44 -11.55
C PRO A 75 25.64 4.74 -12.25
N ALA A 76 25.83 4.83 -13.56
CA ALA A 76 25.42 5.98 -14.37
C ALA A 76 23.88 6.14 -14.47
N GLU A 77 23.14 5.04 -14.55
CA GLU A 77 21.67 5.07 -14.49
C GLU A 77 21.20 5.46 -13.08
N SER A 78 21.79 4.88 -12.05
CA SER A 78 21.41 5.12 -10.65
C SER A 78 21.52 6.60 -10.26
N GLU A 79 22.63 7.25 -10.63
CA GLU A 79 22.86 8.68 -10.35
C GLU A 79 21.76 9.58 -10.96
N LYS A 80 21.29 9.25 -12.16
CA LYS A 80 20.27 10.03 -12.88
C LYS A 80 18.84 9.63 -12.53
N PHE A 81 18.60 8.35 -12.23
CA PHE A 81 17.28 7.79 -11.98
C PHE A 81 16.68 8.29 -10.67
N TRP A 82 17.44 8.23 -9.56
CA TRP A 82 16.88 8.53 -8.24
C TRP A 82 16.33 9.95 -8.10
N PRO A 83 16.98 11.02 -8.64
CA PRO A 83 16.38 12.35 -8.62
C PRO A 83 15.03 12.43 -9.37
N VAL A 84 14.90 11.77 -10.52
CA VAL A 84 13.64 11.71 -11.28
C VAL A 84 12.59 10.89 -10.53
N TYR A 85 12.99 9.78 -9.94
CA TYR A 85 12.12 8.96 -9.10
C TYR A 85 11.57 9.72 -7.89
N ASP A 86 12.42 10.44 -7.18
CA ASP A 86 12.01 11.20 -5.99
C ASP A 86 11.02 12.32 -6.37
N GLN A 87 11.21 13.00 -7.52
CA GLN A 87 10.24 13.95 -8.06
C GLN A 87 8.90 13.27 -8.40
N PHE A 88 8.95 12.13 -9.12
CA PHE A 88 7.76 11.34 -9.44
C PHE A 88 6.97 10.95 -8.19
N ILE A 89 7.65 10.44 -7.16
CA ILE A 89 7.01 10.03 -5.90
C ILE A 89 6.40 11.22 -5.14
N ASN A 90 7.06 12.38 -5.14
CA ASN A 90 6.53 13.58 -4.50
C ASN A 90 5.23 14.04 -5.17
N GLU A 91 5.16 14.06 -6.51
CA GLU A 91 3.94 14.38 -7.24
C GLU A 91 2.86 13.29 -7.06
N LEU A 92 3.25 12.01 -7.04
CA LEU A 92 2.32 10.90 -6.79
C LEU A 92 1.69 11.01 -5.39
N VAL A 93 2.47 11.39 -4.38
CA VAL A 93 1.96 11.63 -3.02
C VAL A 93 0.97 12.78 -3.01
N SER A 94 1.24 13.87 -3.75
CA SER A 94 0.33 14.99 -3.88
C SER A 94 -1.01 14.57 -4.52
N ASN A 95 -0.96 13.85 -5.64
CA ASN A 95 -2.15 13.34 -6.33
C ASN A 95 -2.97 12.38 -5.45
N ASN A 96 -2.31 11.61 -4.60
CA ASN A 96 -2.98 10.69 -3.69
C ASN A 96 -3.55 11.36 -2.41
N ASN A 97 -3.38 12.66 -2.19
CA ASN A 97 -3.95 13.34 -1.03
C ASN A 97 -5.48 13.23 -1.01
N THR A 98 -6.13 13.40 -2.16
CA THR A 98 -7.60 13.22 -2.30
C THR A 98 -8.00 11.78 -2.00
N LYS A 99 -7.26 10.79 -2.48
CA LYS A 99 -7.51 9.38 -2.17
C LYS A 99 -7.48 9.10 -0.67
N TYR A 100 -6.49 9.65 0.04
CA TYR A 100 -6.41 9.48 1.50
C TYR A 100 -7.54 10.20 2.24
N ALA A 101 -7.97 11.37 1.77
CA ALA A 101 -9.13 12.07 2.34
C ALA A 101 -10.41 11.25 2.17
N LEU A 102 -10.62 10.64 1.00
CA LEU A 102 -11.75 9.73 0.74
C LEU A 102 -11.72 8.52 1.67
N ILE A 103 -10.58 7.83 1.76
CA ILE A 103 -10.43 6.67 2.65
C ILE A 103 -10.76 7.04 4.10
N LYS A 104 -10.21 8.17 4.58
CA LYS A 104 -10.48 8.67 5.92
C LYS A 104 -11.97 8.90 6.16
N ARG A 105 -12.65 9.53 5.19
CA ARG A 105 -14.10 9.78 5.26
C ARG A 105 -14.89 8.48 5.37
N PHE A 106 -14.64 7.49 4.50
CA PHE A 106 -15.31 6.19 4.55
C PHE A 106 -15.10 5.46 5.88
N VAL A 107 -13.87 5.48 6.40
CA VAL A 107 -13.56 4.87 7.71
C VAL A 107 -14.29 5.59 8.85
N GLN A 108 -14.39 6.94 8.81
CA GLN A 108 -15.06 7.73 9.83
C GLN A 108 -16.58 7.59 9.82
N THR A 109 -17.20 7.47 8.65
CA THR A 109 -18.65 7.32 8.49
C THR A 109 -19.12 5.88 8.61
N GLY A 110 -18.20 4.90 8.63
CA GLY A 110 -18.54 3.49 8.62
C GLY A 110 -19.20 3.03 7.32
N GLY A 111 -19.13 3.83 6.24
CA GLY A 111 -19.79 3.56 4.95
C GLY A 111 -21.20 4.19 4.83
N VAL A 112 -21.67 4.88 5.86
CA VAL A 112 -22.94 5.62 5.81
C VAL A 112 -22.73 6.94 5.10
N LEU A 113 -23.36 7.14 3.95
CA LEU A 113 -23.27 8.34 3.11
C LEU A 113 -24.68 8.77 2.67
N THR A 114 -24.86 10.06 2.48
CA THR A 114 -26.00 10.59 1.73
C THR A 114 -25.79 10.35 0.23
N ASP A 115 -26.85 10.38 -0.58
CA ASP A 115 -26.76 10.23 -2.05
C ASP A 115 -25.76 11.21 -2.67
N ALA A 116 -25.84 12.49 -2.26
CA ALA A 116 -24.91 13.52 -2.75
C ALA A 116 -23.45 13.23 -2.39
N GLU A 117 -23.19 12.69 -1.19
CA GLU A 117 -21.86 12.29 -0.78
C GLU A 117 -21.37 11.05 -1.51
N ALA A 118 -22.25 10.12 -1.82
CA ALA A 118 -21.93 8.94 -2.60
C ALA A 118 -21.54 9.33 -4.04
N GLU A 119 -22.33 10.18 -4.70
CA GLU A 119 -22.03 10.72 -6.04
C GLU A 119 -20.69 11.46 -6.08
N ASP A 120 -20.46 12.38 -5.14
CA ASP A 120 -19.20 13.11 -5.01
C ASP A 120 -18.00 12.17 -4.80
N SER A 121 -18.17 11.13 -4.00
CA SER A 121 -17.13 10.13 -3.76
C SER A 121 -16.73 9.40 -5.04
N VAL A 122 -17.69 8.97 -5.86
CA VAL A 122 -17.42 8.32 -7.15
C VAL A 122 -16.62 9.26 -8.06
N GLN A 123 -17.04 10.53 -8.18
CA GLN A 123 -16.38 11.51 -9.01
C GLN A 123 -14.93 11.76 -8.55
N GLN A 124 -14.71 11.85 -7.24
CA GLN A 124 -13.38 12.05 -6.67
C GLN A 124 -12.47 10.84 -6.91
N TRP A 125 -12.98 9.59 -6.76
CA TRP A 125 -12.22 8.38 -7.07
C TRP A 125 -11.75 8.35 -8.52
N VAL A 126 -12.66 8.59 -9.48
CA VAL A 126 -12.33 8.62 -10.90
C VAL A 126 -11.28 9.70 -11.21
N THR A 127 -11.42 10.88 -10.60
CA THR A 127 -10.48 11.99 -10.76
C THR A 127 -9.08 11.64 -10.26
N VAL A 128 -8.99 10.96 -9.11
CA VAL A 128 -7.69 10.49 -8.57
C VAL A 128 -7.04 9.49 -9.51
N ASP A 129 -7.78 8.49 -9.97
CA ASP A 129 -7.25 7.47 -10.87
C ASP A 129 -6.74 8.08 -12.18
N GLN A 130 -7.49 9.02 -12.74
CA GLN A 130 -7.08 9.75 -13.94
C GLN A 130 -5.82 10.60 -13.70
N SER A 131 -5.73 11.28 -12.56
CA SER A 131 -4.57 12.11 -12.22
C SER A 131 -3.29 11.27 -12.09
N VAL A 132 -3.38 10.08 -11.49
CA VAL A 132 -2.26 9.15 -11.37
C VAL A 132 -1.85 8.59 -12.74
N ALA A 133 -2.81 8.29 -13.63
CA ALA A 133 -2.51 7.86 -14.99
C ALA A 133 -1.80 8.97 -15.80
N THR A 134 -2.29 10.20 -15.71
CA THR A 134 -1.69 11.39 -16.34
C THR A 134 -0.27 11.63 -15.82
N LEU A 135 -0.06 11.52 -14.52
CA LEU A 135 1.27 11.64 -13.91
C LEU A 135 2.24 10.60 -14.49
N ARG A 136 1.84 9.35 -14.60
CA ARG A 136 2.67 8.31 -15.21
C ARG A 136 3.04 8.66 -16.65
N GLN A 137 2.08 9.11 -17.45
CA GLN A 137 2.35 9.55 -18.84
C GLN A 137 3.36 10.69 -18.89
N LYS A 138 3.26 11.69 -18.00
CA LYS A 138 4.22 12.80 -17.87
C LYS A 138 5.64 12.29 -17.62
N TYR A 139 5.80 11.25 -16.80
CA TYR A 139 7.11 10.75 -16.41
C TYR A 139 7.74 9.71 -17.36
N VAL A 140 6.98 9.10 -18.27
CA VAL A 140 7.51 8.21 -19.31
C VAL A 140 8.72 8.81 -20.03
N PRO A 141 8.66 10.02 -20.66
CA PRO A 141 9.80 10.57 -21.36
C PRO A 141 10.96 10.97 -20.45
N LEU A 142 10.70 11.23 -19.15
CA LEU A 142 11.75 11.57 -18.19
C LEU A 142 12.55 10.32 -17.78
N PHE A 143 11.87 9.21 -17.47
CA PHE A 143 12.52 7.94 -17.17
C PHE A 143 13.27 7.37 -18.38
N ARG A 144 12.72 7.53 -19.60
CA ARG A 144 13.38 7.11 -20.85
C ARG A 144 14.72 7.80 -21.09
N LYS A 145 14.91 9.01 -20.59
CA LYS A 145 16.19 9.73 -20.71
C LYS A 145 17.29 9.20 -19.78
N VAL A 146 16.90 8.50 -18.70
CA VAL A 146 17.81 8.08 -17.63
C VAL A 146 17.93 6.58 -17.47
N LEU A 147 17.08 5.80 -18.11
CA LEU A 147 17.06 4.35 -18.08
C LEU A 147 17.23 3.75 -19.46
N SER A 148 17.83 2.55 -19.51
CA SER A 148 17.72 1.70 -20.70
C SER A 148 16.26 1.26 -20.90
N ALA A 149 15.85 0.93 -22.13
CA ALA A 149 14.49 0.52 -22.44
C ALA A 149 14.01 -0.69 -21.59
N LYS A 150 14.92 -1.63 -21.28
CA LYS A 150 14.62 -2.79 -20.42
C LYS A 150 14.40 -2.38 -18.97
N ASN A 151 15.23 -1.49 -18.43
CA ASN A 151 15.10 -0.98 -17.08
C ASN A 151 13.87 -0.06 -16.94
N GLU A 152 13.55 0.74 -17.97
CA GLU A 152 12.29 1.50 -18.00
C GLU A 152 11.07 0.57 -17.89
N ALA A 153 11.00 -0.47 -18.71
CA ALA A 153 9.89 -1.44 -18.69
C ALA A 153 9.81 -2.17 -17.32
N LEU A 154 10.95 -2.60 -16.79
CA LEU A 154 11.02 -3.26 -15.48
C LEU A 154 10.56 -2.32 -14.36
N PHE A 155 11.01 -1.05 -14.38
CA PHE A 155 10.57 -0.05 -13.42
C PHE A 155 9.05 0.12 -13.43
N TYR A 156 8.42 0.25 -14.59
CA TYR A 156 6.96 0.37 -14.68
C TYR A 156 6.23 -0.89 -14.18
N GLN A 157 6.74 -2.08 -14.44
CA GLN A 157 6.18 -3.32 -13.90
C GLN A 157 6.26 -3.36 -12.37
N LEU A 158 7.40 -2.96 -11.81
CA LEU A 158 7.62 -2.90 -10.36
C LEU A 158 6.71 -1.83 -9.72
N ASP A 159 6.66 -0.61 -10.29
CA ASP A 159 5.80 0.47 -9.81
C ASP A 159 4.33 0.04 -9.77
N ARG A 160 3.84 -0.62 -10.83
CA ARG A 160 2.46 -1.14 -10.89
C ARG A 160 2.20 -2.21 -9.84
N ARG A 161 3.11 -3.16 -9.64
CA ARG A 161 2.96 -4.20 -8.62
C ARG A 161 2.92 -3.62 -7.21
N VAL A 162 3.84 -2.71 -6.90
CA VAL A 162 3.87 -2.04 -5.58
C VAL A 162 2.58 -1.24 -5.37
N GLN A 163 2.11 -0.51 -6.40
CA GLN A 163 0.86 0.23 -6.29
C GLN A 163 -0.34 -0.67 -6.03
N LEU A 164 -0.46 -1.80 -6.73
CA LEU A 164 -1.54 -2.76 -6.52
C LEU A 164 -1.54 -3.36 -5.10
N MET A 165 -0.36 -3.66 -4.54
CA MET A 165 -0.26 -4.13 -3.16
C MET A 165 -0.72 -3.07 -2.16
N ILE A 166 -0.33 -1.80 -2.37
CA ILE A 166 -0.75 -0.69 -1.53
C ILE A 166 -2.28 -0.49 -1.63
N ASP A 167 -2.81 -0.48 -2.85
CA ASP A 167 -4.24 -0.29 -3.08
C ASP A 167 -5.07 -1.39 -2.44
N LEU A 168 -4.64 -2.65 -2.55
CA LEU A 168 -5.31 -3.78 -1.90
C LEU A 168 -5.36 -3.61 -0.37
N GLN A 169 -4.26 -3.19 0.25
CA GLN A 169 -4.21 -2.97 1.70
C GLN A 169 -5.10 -1.81 2.14
N LEU A 170 -5.11 -0.71 1.37
CA LEU A 170 -5.93 0.45 1.66
C LEU A 170 -7.42 0.16 1.46
N MET A 171 -7.78 -0.54 0.37
CA MET A 171 -9.17 -0.91 0.10
C MET A 171 -9.74 -1.85 1.16
N ALA A 172 -8.92 -2.72 1.76
CA ALA A 172 -9.35 -3.59 2.85
C ALA A 172 -9.75 -2.82 4.15
N LEU A 173 -9.37 -1.54 4.26
CA LEU A 173 -9.74 -0.69 5.41
C LEU A 173 -11.07 0.05 5.19
N ILE A 174 -11.58 0.09 3.96
CA ILE A 174 -12.76 0.87 3.60
C ILE A 174 -14.00 0.00 3.80
N PRO A 175 -14.94 0.40 4.65
CA PRO A 175 -16.24 -0.27 4.74
C PRO A 175 -17.01 -0.10 3.42
N MET A 176 -17.83 -1.09 3.09
CA MET A 176 -18.75 -0.96 1.94
C MET A 176 -19.78 0.09 2.24
N VAL A 177 -20.24 0.79 1.21
CA VAL A 177 -21.34 1.74 1.33
C VAL A 177 -22.61 0.97 1.71
N GLU A 178 -23.32 1.45 2.72
CA GLU A 178 -24.61 0.88 3.10
C GLU A 178 -25.68 1.31 2.08
N PRO A 179 -26.49 0.37 1.58
CA PRO A 179 -27.54 0.66 0.59
C PRO A 179 -28.70 1.46 1.18
#